data_fd147426d77cee2ffcbb4c543721d9c9
#
_entry.id   fd147426d77cee2ffcbb4c543721d9c9
#
_cell.length_a   1.000
_cell.length_b   1.000
_cell.length_c   1.000
_cell.angle_alpha   90.00
_cell.angle_beta   90.00
_cell.angle_gamma   90.00
#
_symmetry.space_group_name_H-M   'P 1'
#
loop_
_entity.id
_entity.type
_entity.pdbx_description
1 polymer ?
#
loop_
_entity_poly.entity_id
_entity_poly.type
_entity_poly.pdbx_seq_one_letter_code
_entity_poly.pdbx_strand_id
1 'polypeptide(L)'
;MLFDSWGGVLAEEAFKTFSLPYLARIVAGLRREAEGRIVPSIVFTKGGGVWLEDLAGIGADAVGLDWTMDIGRARALVGDRVALQGNLDPAILFAPPDVVVREACKVLEAFGHGSGHVFNLGHGISQHTPPEHVAALVHAVQTESVKYHHKA
;
A
#
# COMPACT_ATOMS: atom_id res chain seq x y z
N MET A 1 -4.35 -10.81 2.24
CA MET A 1 -4.71 -9.38 2.22
C MET A 1 -6.20 -9.23 2.49
N LEU A 2 -6.58 -8.28 3.35
CA LEU A 2 -7.96 -7.89 3.66
C LEU A 2 -8.27 -6.58 2.96
N PHE A 3 -9.43 -6.50 2.30
CA PHE A 3 -9.87 -5.31 1.58
C PHE A 3 -11.13 -4.74 2.24
N ASP A 4 -11.07 -3.49 2.65
CA ASP A 4 -12.19 -2.67 3.07
C ASP A 4 -12.40 -1.54 2.05
N SER A 5 -13.23 -1.81 1.04
CA SER A 5 -13.42 -0.88 -0.08
C SER A 5 -14.21 0.38 0.30
N TRP A 6 -14.91 0.38 1.42
CA TRP A 6 -15.83 1.46 1.78
C TRP A 6 -15.58 2.10 3.15
N GLY A 7 -14.62 1.57 3.93
CA GLY A 7 -14.32 2.10 5.26
C GLY A 7 -13.94 3.58 5.26
N GLY A 8 -13.19 4.03 4.26
CA GLY A 8 -12.74 5.41 4.14
C GLY A 8 -13.83 6.46 3.86
N VAL A 9 -15.08 6.05 3.54
CA VAL A 9 -16.21 6.97 3.38
C VAL A 9 -17.00 7.19 4.67
N LEU A 10 -16.67 6.43 5.72
CA LEU A 10 -17.33 6.54 7.02
C LEU A 10 -16.82 7.79 7.77
N ALA A 11 -17.68 8.38 8.58
CA ALA A 11 -17.25 9.35 9.58
C ALA A 11 -16.43 8.63 10.68
N GLU A 12 -15.62 9.38 11.43
CA GLU A 12 -14.66 8.83 12.39
C GLU A 12 -15.30 7.82 13.38
N GLU A 13 -16.38 8.20 14.04
CA GLU A 13 -17.04 7.32 14.99
C GLU A 13 -17.60 6.06 14.33
N ALA A 14 -18.16 6.20 13.13
CA ALA A 14 -18.69 5.08 12.37
C ALA A 14 -17.56 4.14 11.91
N PHE A 15 -16.42 4.66 11.46
CA PHE A 15 -15.25 3.84 11.10
C PHE A 15 -14.73 3.07 12.32
N LYS A 16 -14.55 3.74 13.45
CA LYS A 16 -14.08 3.14 14.71
C LYS A 16 -15.07 2.13 15.30
N THR A 17 -16.37 2.24 14.96
CA THR A 17 -17.42 1.33 15.46
C THR A 17 -17.67 0.16 14.49
N PHE A 18 -17.74 0.42 13.18
CA PHE A 18 -18.27 -0.55 12.21
C PHE A 18 -17.23 -1.12 11.25
N SER A 19 -16.01 -0.57 11.16
CA SER A 19 -14.95 -1.09 10.30
C SER A 19 -13.75 -1.57 11.13
N LEU A 20 -13.06 -0.68 11.82
CA LEU A 20 -11.79 -0.95 12.48
C LEU A 20 -11.80 -2.16 13.43
N PRO A 21 -12.80 -2.36 14.33
CA PRO A 21 -12.81 -3.49 15.24
C PRO A 21 -13.00 -4.83 14.53
N TYR A 22 -13.71 -4.83 13.41
CA TYR A 22 -13.91 -6.04 12.61
C TYR A 22 -12.65 -6.42 11.84
N LEU A 23 -11.94 -5.43 11.27
CA LEU A 23 -10.62 -5.65 10.67
C LEU A 23 -9.66 -6.24 11.70
N ALA A 24 -9.57 -5.64 12.90
CA ALA A 24 -8.75 -6.13 14.00
C ALA A 24 -9.09 -7.57 14.41
N ARG A 25 -10.38 -7.90 14.54
CA ARG A 25 -10.84 -9.26 14.87
C ARG A 25 -10.51 -10.27 13.79
N ILE A 26 -10.63 -9.89 12.50
CA ILE A 26 -10.25 -10.76 11.38
C ILE A 26 -8.75 -11.01 11.43
N VAL A 27 -7.92 -9.96 11.55
CA VAL A 27 -6.46 -10.08 11.63
C VAL A 27 -6.04 -11.00 12.78
N ALA A 28 -6.62 -10.81 13.97
CA ALA A 28 -6.33 -11.64 15.14
C ALA A 28 -6.76 -13.10 14.97
N GLY A 29 -7.81 -13.37 14.19
CA GLY A 29 -8.32 -14.71 13.91
C GLY A 29 -7.64 -15.44 12.73
N LEU A 30 -6.75 -14.80 11.99
CA LEU A 30 -6.07 -15.43 10.86
C LEU A 30 -5.10 -16.52 11.35
N ARG A 31 -5.14 -17.69 10.67
CA ARG A 31 -4.07 -18.67 10.79
C ARG A 31 -2.83 -18.12 10.07
N ARG A 32 -1.81 -17.78 10.86
CA ARG A 32 -0.60 -17.09 10.39
C ARG A 32 0.58 -18.03 10.17
N GLU A 33 0.42 -19.30 10.36
CA GLU A 33 1.47 -20.30 10.16
C GLU A 33 1.02 -21.34 9.15
N ALA A 34 1.84 -21.58 8.13
CA ALA A 34 1.65 -22.64 7.14
C ALA A 34 3.02 -23.19 6.73
N GLU A 35 3.19 -24.50 6.80
CA GLU A 35 4.40 -25.22 6.37
C GLU A 35 5.70 -24.66 7.03
N GLY A 36 5.63 -24.31 8.31
CA GLY A 36 6.76 -23.77 9.08
C GLY A 36 7.13 -22.31 8.71
N ARG A 37 6.28 -21.61 7.97
CA ARG A 37 6.48 -20.20 7.60
C ARG A 37 5.37 -19.32 8.18
N ILE A 38 5.76 -18.13 8.62
CA ILE A 38 4.80 -17.10 8.99
C ILE A 38 4.24 -16.45 7.71
N VAL A 39 2.92 -16.41 7.60
CA VAL A 39 2.21 -15.76 6.50
C VAL A 39 1.86 -14.33 6.93
N PRO A 40 2.46 -13.29 6.32
CA PRO A 40 2.15 -11.92 6.66
C PRO A 40 0.73 -11.53 6.21
N SER A 41 0.15 -10.59 6.96
CA SER A 41 -1.18 -10.02 6.68
C SER A 41 -1.06 -8.57 6.25
N ILE A 42 -1.87 -8.17 5.27
CA ILE A 42 -1.97 -6.80 4.78
C ILE A 42 -3.43 -6.36 4.89
N VAL A 43 -3.66 -5.18 5.43
CA VAL A 43 -4.98 -4.54 5.49
C VAL A 43 -4.99 -3.34 4.54
N PHE A 44 -6.03 -3.21 3.74
CA PHE A 44 -6.25 -2.09 2.84
C PHE A 44 -7.64 -1.52 3.05
N THR A 45 -7.70 -0.21 3.34
CA THR A 45 -8.94 0.56 3.37
C THR A 45 -8.84 1.68 2.34
N LYS A 46 -9.71 1.69 1.34
CA LYS A 46 -9.74 2.80 0.38
C LYS A 46 -10.19 4.08 1.08
N GLY A 47 -9.44 5.17 0.90
CA GLY A 47 -9.64 6.41 1.65
C GLY A 47 -9.17 6.35 3.10
N GLY A 48 -8.47 5.26 3.48
CA GLY A 48 -8.04 4.99 4.85
C GLY A 48 -6.85 5.82 5.34
N GLY A 49 -6.29 6.70 4.51
CA GLY A 49 -5.16 7.54 4.90
C GLY A 49 -5.42 8.39 6.14
N VAL A 50 -6.66 8.80 6.38
CA VAL A 50 -7.07 9.54 7.60
C VAL A 50 -7.11 8.67 8.85
N TRP A 51 -7.17 7.34 8.71
CA TRP A 51 -7.19 6.34 9.77
C TRP A 51 -5.90 5.54 9.86
N LEU A 52 -4.81 6.04 9.26
CA LEU A 52 -3.58 5.28 9.07
C LEU A 52 -2.97 4.77 10.38
N GLU A 53 -2.96 5.61 11.43
CA GLU A 53 -2.39 5.23 12.72
C GLU A 53 -3.25 4.17 13.44
N ASP A 54 -4.57 4.28 13.31
CA ASP A 54 -5.52 3.28 13.83
C ASP A 54 -5.33 1.94 13.10
N LEU A 55 -5.24 1.98 11.76
CA LEU A 55 -5.00 0.78 10.93
C LEU A 55 -3.64 0.13 11.23
N ALA A 56 -2.60 0.91 11.47
CA ALA A 56 -1.29 0.39 11.87
C ALA A 56 -1.30 -0.27 13.26
N GLY A 57 -2.31 0.04 14.09
CA GLY A 57 -2.46 -0.51 15.44
C GLY A 57 -3.20 -1.84 15.54
N ILE A 58 -3.81 -2.36 14.47
CA ILE A 58 -4.67 -3.57 14.55
C ILE A 58 -3.93 -4.90 14.49
N GLY A 59 -2.61 -4.90 14.40
CA GLY A 59 -1.77 -6.12 14.40
C GLY A 59 -1.54 -6.73 13.02
N ALA A 60 -1.85 -6.05 11.92
CA ALA A 60 -1.43 -6.44 10.58
C ALA A 60 0.08 -6.14 10.39
N ASP A 61 0.74 -6.89 9.50
CA ASP A 61 2.16 -6.68 9.20
C ASP A 61 2.39 -5.51 8.24
N ALA A 62 1.39 -5.21 7.41
CA ALA A 62 1.43 -4.10 6.47
C ALA A 62 0.08 -3.42 6.32
N VAL A 63 0.12 -2.14 5.99
CA VAL A 63 -1.04 -1.35 5.59
C VAL A 63 -0.90 -0.96 4.12
N GLY A 64 -1.93 -1.29 3.33
CA GLY A 64 -2.05 -0.85 1.96
C GLY A 64 -2.61 0.57 1.89
N LEU A 65 -2.00 1.40 1.06
CA LEU A 65 -2.36 2.80 0.84
C LEU A 65 -3.00 2.96 -0.54
N ASP A 66 -4.03 3.74 -0.64
CA ASP A 66 -4.46 4.26 -1.93
C ASP A 66 -3.64 5.52 -2.32
N TRP A 67 -3.84 5.99 -3.54
CA TRP A 67 -3.08 7.10 -4.12
C TRP A 67 -3.40 8.49 -3.53
N THR A 68 -4.39 8.60 -2.66
CA THR A 68 -4.77 9.87 -2.01
C THR A 68 -3.87 10.22 -0.84
N MET A 69 -3.09 9.25 -0.35
CA MET A 69 -2.12 9.42 0.73
C MET A 69 -0.71 9.53 0.17
N ASP A 70 0.05 10.54 0.59
CA ASP A 70 1.49 10.60 0.32
C ASP A 70 2.23 9.50 1.09
N ILE A 71 2.99 8.65 0.36
CA ILE A 71 3.65 7.48 0.98
C ILE A 71 4.82 7.88 1.89
N GLY A 72 5.50 8.98 1.61
CA GLY A 72 6.57 9.49 2.46
C GLY A 72 6.02 9.98 3.79
N ARG A 73 4.89 10.69 3.76
CA ARG A 73 4.16 11.08 4.98
C ARG A 73 3.64 9.86 5.74
N ALA A 74 3.07 8.88 5.04
CA ALA A 74 2.62 7.63 5.66
C ALA A 74 3.77 6.91 6.37
N ARG A 75 4.93 6.82 5.71
CA ARG A 75 6.14 6.24 6.29
C ARG A 75 6.60 6.98 7.56
N ALA A 76 6.59 8.30 7.54
CA ALA A 76 6.96 9.10 8.70
C ALA A 76 6.04 8.89 9.90
N LEU A 77 4.75 8.58 9.66
CA LEU A 77 3.75 8.37 10.70
C LEU A 77 3.78 6.95 11.29
N VAL A 78 3.96 5.92 10.46
CA VAL A 78 3.75 4.52 10.88
C VAL A 78 4.81 3.54 10.38
N GLY A 79 5.81 3.99 9.61
CA GLY A 79 6.79 3.09 8.97
C GLY A 79 7.73 2.36 9.92
N ASP A 80 7.78 2.74 11.19
CA ASP A 80 8.48 2.03 12.26
C ASP A 80 7.66 0.89 12.89
N ARG A 81 6.35 0.85 12.63
CA ARG A 81 5.40 -0.12 13.19
C ARG A 81 4.95 -1.17 12.19
N VAL A 82 4.75 -0.80 10.94
CA VAL A 82 4.20 -1.65 9.88
C VAL A 82 4.88 -1.37 8.54
N ALA A 83 4.91 -2.37 7.66
CA ALA A 83 5.24 -2.14 6.27
C ALA A 83 4.11 -1.40 5.54
N LEU A 84 4.45 -0.70 4.46
CA LEU A 84 3.49 0.02 3.63
C LEU A 84 3.44 -0.59 2.24
N GLN A 85 2.22 -0.85 1.73
CA GLN A 85 2.01 -1.30 0.37
C GLN A 85 1.31 -0.20 -0.44
N GLY A 86 1.86 0.13 -1.57
CA GLY A 86 1.26 1.09 -2.50
C GLY A 86 2.30 1.96 -3.19
N ASN A 87 1.91 3.11 -3.76
CA ASN A 87 0.51 3.55 -3.88
C ASN A 87 0.34 4.42 -5.14
N LEU A 88 0.93 3.97 -6.25
CA LEU A 88 0.82 4.70 -7.51
C LEU A 88 -0.66 4.83 -7.94
N ASP A 89 -1.05 6.04 -8.39
CA ASP A 89 -2.38 6.25 -8.96
C ASP A 89 -2.59 5.34 -10.18
N PRO A 90 -3.61 4.47 -10.19
CA PRO A 90 -3.89 3.60 -11.33
C PRO A 90 -4.16 4.35 -12.63
N ALA A 91 -4.66 5.60 -12.58
CA ALA A 91 -4.90 6.42 -13.75
C ALA A 91 -3.62 6.79 -14.51
N ILE A 92 -2.47 6.77 -13.85
CA ILE A 92 -1.17 7.00 -14.49
C ILE A 92 -0.87 5.96 -15.57
N LEU A 93 -1.41 4.76 -15.46
CA LEU A 93 -1.24 3.71 -16.48
C LEU A 93 -1.92 4.01 -17.81
N PHE A 94 -2.73 5.06 -17.91
CA PHE A 94 -3.23 5.56 -19.20
C PHE A 94 -2.28 6.56 -19.87
N ALA A 95 -1.29 7.07 -19.15
CA ALA A 95 -0.28 7.97 -19.69
C ALA A 95 0.80 7.20 -20.49
N PRO A 96 1.60 7.88 -21.35
CA PRO A 96 2.73 7.28 -22.03
C PRO A 96 3.72 6.60 -21.07
N PRO A 97 4.45 5.56 -21.50
CA PRO A 97 5.36 4.79 -20.65
C PRO A 97 6.40 5.62 -19.89
N ASP A 98 6.95 6.67 -20.50
CA ASP A 98 7.91 7.58 -19.85
C ASP A 98 7.29 8.34 -18.67
N VAL A 99 6.01 8.69 -18.75
CA VAL A 99 5.25 9.28 -17.64
C VAL A 99 5.03 8.24 -16.54
N VAL A 100 4.65 7.01 -16.90
CA VAL A 100 4.48 5.91 -15.93
C VAL A 100 5.77 5.68 -15.14
N VAL A 101 6.90 5.57 -15.82
CA VAL A 101 8.23 5.41 -15.20
C VAL A 101 8.53 6.56 -14.24
N ARG A 102 8.35 7.79 -14.69
CA ARG A 102 8.61 8.97 -13.87
C ARG A 102 7.77 9.01 -12.59
N GLU A 103 6.48 8.72 -12.68
CA GLU A 103 5.59 8.72 -11.52
C GLU A 103 5.88 7.53 -10.58
N ALA A 104 6.28 6.37 -11.10
CA ALA A 104 6.76 5.25 -10.28
C ALA A 104 8.02 5.64 -9.49
N CYS A 105 8.98 6.31 -10.13
CA CYS A 105 10.19 6.79 -9.46
C CYS A 105 9.88 7.76 -8.33
N LYS A 106 8.89 8.65 -8.48
CA LYS A 106 8.46 9.56 -7.40
C LYS A 106 7.95 8.81 -6.16
N VAL A 107 7.17 7.74 -6.35
CA VAL A 107 6.70 6.91 -5.23
C VAL A 107 7.86 6.22 -4.53
N LEU A 108 8.82 5.66 -5.28
CA LEU A 108 10.03 5.05 -4.73
C LEU A 108 10.87 6.06 -3.95
N GLU A 109 11.07 7.25 -4.50
CA GLU A 109 11.83 8.34 -3.88
C GLU A 109 11.15 8.86 -2.60
N ALA A 110 9.82 9.04 -2.65
CA ALA A 110 9.04 9.49 -1.50
C ALA A 110 9.09 8.48 -0.34
N PHE A 111 9.05 7.18 -0.64
CA PHE A 111 9.28 6.16 0.39
C PHE A 111 10.74 6.19 0.87
N GLY A 112 11.72 6.32 -0.03
CA GLY A 112 13.14 6.43 0.29
C GLY A 112 13.82 5.12 0.67
N HIS A 113 15.01 5.22 1.31
CA HIS A 113 15.87 4.07 1.60
C HIS A 113 15.36 3.19 2.75
N GLY A 114 15.61 1.89 2.65
CA GLY A 114 15.35 0.90 3.70
C GLY A 114 14.28 -0.12 3.32
N SER A 115 13.87 -0.92 4.31
CA SER A 115 12.87 -1.98 4.15
C SER A 115 11.45 -1.48 4.46
N GLY A 116 10.45 -2.34 4.18
CA GLY A 116 9.07 -2.10 4.54
C GLY A 116 8.21 -1.49 3.43
N HIS A 117 8.71 -1.40 2.17
CA HIS A 117 7.91 -1.00 1.02
C HIS A 117 7.55 -2.22 0.15
N VAL A 118 6.26 -2.40 -0.08
CA VAL A 118 5.74 -3.29 -1.12
C VAL A 118 5.13 -2.40 -2.21
N PHE A 119 5.87 -2.18 -3.31
CA PHE A 119 5.36 -1.33 -4.38
C PHE A 119 4.10 -1.93 -5.00
N ASN A 120 3.06 -1.13 -5.11
CA ASN A 120 1.79 -1.50 -5.74
C ASN A 120 1.10 -0.24 -6.28
N LEU A 121 0.04 -0.46 -7.07
CA LEU A 121 -0.93 0.60 -7.35
C LEU A 121 -1.77 0.87 -6.09
N GLY A 122 -2.29 2.07 -5.99
CA GLY A 122 -3.21 2.45 -4.91
C GLY A 122 -4.61 1.83 -5.01
N HIS A 123 -4.89 1.12 -6.11
CA HIS A 123 -6.12 0.35 -6.35
C HIS A 123 -5.93 -0.59 -7.56
N GLY A 124 -6.97 -1.36 -7.90
CA GLY A 124 -6.99 -2.18 -9.12
C GLY A 124 -6.89 -1.34 -10.39
N ILE A 125 -6.32 -1.93 -11.44
CA ILE A 125 -6.19 -1.29 -12.75
C ILE A 125 -7.51 -1.38 -13.55
N SER A 126 -7.67 -0.48 -14.51
CA SER A 126 -8.75 -0.58 -15.49
C SER A 126 -8.51 -1.74 -16.46
N GLN A 127 -9.58 -2.39 -16.89
CA GLN A 127 -9.53 -3.39 -17.97
C GLN A 127 -9.03 -2.83 -19.31
N HIS A 128 -9.03 -1.51 -19.47
CA HIS A 128 -8.56 -0.82 -20.67
C HIS A 128 -7.10 -0.35 -20.58
N THR A 129 -6.40 -0.69 -19.48
CA THR A 129 -4.99 -0.36 -19.33
C THR A 129 -4.15 -1.13 -20.36
N PRO A 130 -3.32 -0.45 -21.20
CA PRO A 130 -2.44 -1.13 -22.13
C PRO A 130 -1.42 -2.01 -21.38
N PRO A 131 -1.26 -3.30 -21.76
CA PRO A 131 -0.30 -4.20 -21.08
C PRO A 131 1.16 -3.70 -21.12
N GLU A 132 1.54 -2.99 -22.17
CA GLU A 132 2.88 -2.40 -22.32
C GLU A 132 3.16 -1.30 -21.29
N HIS A 133 2.15 -0.57 -20.83
CA HIS A 133 2.30 0.41 -19.76
C HIS A 133 2.52 -0.26 -18.39
N VAL A 134 1.87 -1.41 -18.17
CA VAL A 134 2.13 -2.24 -16.99
C VAL A 134 3.54 -2.81 -17.04
N ALA A 135 3.98 -3.30 -18.21
CA ALA A 135 5.34 -3.78 -18.40
C ALA A 135 6.39 -2.69 -18.11
N ALA A 136 6.15 -1.45 -18.57
CA ALA A 136 7.01 -0.31 -18.28
C ALA A 136 7.07 -0.02 -16.77
N LEU A 137 5.93 -0.05 -16.08
CA LEU A 137 5.88 0.09 -14.62
C LEU A 137 6.71 -0.97 -13.90
N VAL A 138 6.49 -2.25 -14.23
CA VAL A 138 7.20 -3.37 -13.61
C VAL A 138 8.71 -3.24 -13.84
N HIS A 139 9.12 -2.94 -15.07
CA HIS A 139 10.53 -2.73 -15.40
C HIS A 139 11.14 -1.57 -14.59
N ALA A 140 10.46 -0.42 -14.54
CA ALA A 140 10.90 0.73 -13.76
C ALA A 140 11.08 0.39 -12.28
N VAL A 141 10.12 -0.29 -11.66
CA VAL A 141 10.22 -0.68 -10.26
C VAL A 141 11.39 -1.63 -10.04
N GLN A 142 11.59 -2.63 -10.89
CA GLN A 142 12.69 -3.60 -10.77
C GLN A 142 14.08 -2.96 -10.91
N THR A 143 14.22 -1.96 -11.77
CA THR A 143 15.52 -1.32 -12.04
C THR A 143 15.80 -0.17 -11.09
N GLU A 144 14.81 0.69 -10.85
CA GLU A 144 14.99 1.93 -10.09
C GLU A 144 14.91 1.72 -8.57
N SER A 145 14.25 0.65 -8.10
CA SER A 145 14.14 0.40 -6.66
C SER A 145 15.46 -0.06 -6.04
N VAL A 146 16.37 -0.65 -6.80
CA VAL A 146 17.62 -1.25 -6.30
C VAL A 146 18.42 -0.28 -5.43
N LYS A 147 18.52 0.97 -5.85
CA LYS A 147 19.24 2.02 -5.13
C LYS A 147 18.68 2.31 -3.73
N TYR A 148 17.41 2.02 -3.49
CA TYR A 148 16.75 2.24 -2.20
C TYR A 148 16.86 1.05 -1.23
N HIS A 149 17.30 -0.12 -1.70
CA HIS A 149 17.47 -1.31 -0.85
C HIS A 149 18.78 -1.31 -0.04
N HIS A 150 19.75 -0.55 -0.46
CA HIS A 150 20.99 -0.40 0.31
C HIS A 150 20.77 0.62 1.44
N LYS A 151 21.16 0.24 2.68
CA LYS A 151 21.25 1.21 3.78
C LYS A 151 22.30 2.24 3.41
N ALA A 152 21.91 3.51 3.45
CA ALA A 152 22.88 4.60 3.39
C ALA A 152 23.85 4.51 4.57
#